data_c220bc18b0c93329b41385e1ef3c4672
#
_entry.id   c220bc18b0c93329b41385e1ef3c4672
#
_cell.length_a   1.000
_cell.length_b   1.000
_cell.length_c   1.000
_cell.angle_alpha   90.00
_cell.angle_beta   90.00
_cell.angle_gamma   90.00
#
_symmetry.space_group_name_H-M   'P 1'
#
loop_
_entity.id
_entity.type
_entity.pdbx_description
1 polymer ?
#
loop_
_entity_poly.entity_id
_entity_poly.type
_entity_poly.pdbx_seq_one_letter_code
_entity_poly.pdbx_strand_id
1 'polypeptide(L)'
;MKKVFLIVLMSLLFVPMELFADHYECDKEVLIDPPVRSPETNSVFAWINSETGEFSVCANYDITCLYVTVEQNNVVLDSFSRPVSNGISVSYDFSVYPTGEYLVTLSTADGVISRYRVSVEHD
;
A
#
# COMPACT_ATOMS: atom_id res chain seq x y z
N MET A 1 42.90 -6.79 20.56
CA MET A 1 41.46 -6.94 20.72
C MET A 1 40.68 -5.67 20.44
N LYS A 2 41.09 -4.53 20.98
CA LYS A 2 40.39 -3.25 20.70
C LYS A 2 40.38 -2.88 19.24
N LYS A 3 41.43 -3.19 18.47
CA LYS A 3 41.47 -2.90 17.03
C LYS A 3 40.46 -3.71 16.23
N VAL A 4 40.26 -4.98 16.60
CA VAL A 4 39.30 -5.86 15.94
C VAL A 4 37.90 -5.39 16.22
N PHE A 5 37.59 -4.99 17.44
CA PHE A 5 36.32 -4.45 17.83
C PHE A 5 35.99 -3.16 17.07
N LEU A 6 36.97 -2.27 16.92
CA LEU A 6 36.81 -1.03 16.20
C LEU A 6 36.50 -1.28 14.70
N ILE A 7 37.18 -2.26 14.08
CA ILE A 7 36.95 -2.61 12.69
C ILE A 7 35.55 -3.17 12.51
N VAL A 8 35.08 -4.03 13.40
CA VAL A 8 33.70 -4.56 13.34
C VAL A 8 32.69 -3.46 13.52
N LEU A 9 32.92 -2.54 14.43
CA LEU A 9 32.02 -1.41 14.65
C LEU A 9 31.94 -0.51 13.42
N MET A 10 33.09 -0.22 12.80
CA MET A 10 33.11 0.58 11.58
C MET A 10 32.42 -0.13 10.40
N SER A 11 32.58 -1.45 10.30
CA SER A 11 31.87 -2.23 9.29
C SER A 11 30.37 -2.13 9.47
N LEU A 12 29.88 -2.12 10.69
CA LEU A 12 28.46 -1.94 10.98
C LEU A 12 27.97 -0.54 10.59
N LEU A 13 28.82 0.48 10.75
CA LEU A 13 28.48 1.84 10.35
C LEU A 13 28.40 2.01 8.84
N PHE A 14 29.09 1.17 8.08
CA PHE A 14 29.07 1.19 6.62
C PHE A 14 28.09 0.20 6.01
N VAL A 15 27.32 -0.50 6.83
CA VAL A 15 26.21 -1.32 6.32
C VAL A 15 25.24 -0.41 5.59
N PRO A 16 24.83 -0.76 4.36
CA PRO A 16 23.90 0.08 3.62
C PRO A 16 22.64 0.39 4.43
N MET A 17 22.23 1.63 4.39
CA MET A 17 21.02 2.08 5.09
C MET A 17 19.78 1.28 4.66
N GLU A 18 19.84 0.71 3.47
CA GLU A 18 18.78 -0.14 2.93
C GLU A 18 18.45 -1.35 3.79
N LEU A 19 19.43 -1.87 4.53
CA LEU A 19 19.19 -2.99 5.46
C LEU A 19 18.39 -2.58 6.69
N PHE A 20 18.32 -1.28 6.97
CA PHE A 20 17.63 -0.73 8.12
C PHE A 20 16.47 0.18 7.73
N ALA A 21 16.20 0.29 6.42
CA ALA A 21 15.09 1.09 5.93
C ALA A 21 13.81 0.26 5.88
N ASP A 22 12.69 0.87 6.22
CA ASP A 22 11.39 0.26 6.04
C ASP A 22 11.14 0.00 4.56
N HIS A 23 10.44 -1.06 4.26
CA HIS A 23 10.16 -1.45 2.88
C HIS A 23 8.69 -1.76 2.70
N TYR A 24 8.12 -1.28 1.59
CA TYR A 24 6.70 -1.45 1.28
C TYR A 24 6.54 -1.94 -0.15
N GLU A 25 5.66 -2.91 -0.32
CA GLU A 25 5.34 -3.45 -1.64
C GLU A 25 3.82 -3.56 -1.80
N CYS A 26 3.37 -3.44 -3.02
CA CYS A 26 1.95 -3.52 -3.35
C CYS A 26 1.77 -4.30 -4.65
N ASP A 27 1.02 -5.40 -4.57
CA ASP A 27 0.69 -6.24 -5.71
C ASP A 27 -0.82 -6.28 -5.90
N LYS A 28 -1.26 -6.08 -7.13
CA LYS A 28 -2.67 -6.17 -7.46
C LYS A 28 -3.08 -7.64 -7.56
N GLU A 29 -4.11 -8.03 -6.80
CA GLU A 29 -4.66 -9.38 -6.89
C GLU A 29 -5.55 -9.52 -8.13
N VAL A 30 -5.49 -10.69 -8.74
CA VAL A 30 -6.41 -11.05 -9.81
C VAL A 30 -7.72 -11.50 -9.15
N LEU A 31 -8.81 -10.82 -9.44
CA LEU A 31 -10.12 -11.18 -8.92
C LEU A 31 -10.68 -12.34 -9.73
N ILE A 32 -11.19 -13.35 -9.02
CA ILE A 32 -11.82 -14.52 -9.65
C ILE A 32 -13.12 -14.09 -10.31
N ASP A 33 -13.90 -13.28 -9.61
CA ASP A 33 -15.13 -12.71 -10.16
C ASP A 33 -14.77 -11.38 -10.84
N PRO A 34 -15.40 -11.09 -11.99
CA PRO A 34 -15.11 -9.82 -12.66
C PRO A 34 -15.48 -8.66 -11.76
N PRO A 35 -14.65 -7.62 -11.73
CA PRO A 35 -14.99 -6.41 -10.99
C PRO A 35 -16.20 -5.73 -11.62
N VAL A 36 -16.71 -4.73 -10.92
CA VAL A 36 -17.82 -3.91 -11.42
C VAL A 36 -17.50 -3.44 -12.83
N ARG A 37 -18.48 -3.57 -13.70
CA ARG A 37 -18.36 -3.08 -15.08
C ARG A 37 -18.27 -1.56 -15.07
N SER A 38 -17.09 -1.07 -15.42
CA SER A 38 -16.91 0.34 -15.74
C SER A 38 -16.83 0.48 -17.25
N PRO A 39 -17.18 1.66 -17.79
CA PRO A 39 -16.83 1.96 -19.17
C PRO A 39 -15.34 1.73 -19.40
N GLU A 40 -14.96 1.28 -20.59
CA GLU A 40 -13.57 0.96 -20.91
C GLU A 40 -12.61 2.11 -20.66
N THR A 41 -13.11 3.34 -20.71
CA THR A 41 -12.32 4.53 -20.47
C THR A 41 -12.11 4.82 -18.99
N ASN A 42 -12.86 4.19 -18.09
CA ASN A 42 -12.75 4.42 -16.66
C ASN A 42 -11.74 3.46 -16.04
N SER A 43 -10.76 4.01 -15.36
CA SER A 43 -9.77 3.20 -14.68
C SER A 43 -9.36 3.81 -13.35
N VAL A 44 -9.01 2.92 -12.44
CA VAL A 44 -8.50 3.26 -11.11
C VAL A 44 -7.14 2.61 -10.96
N PHE A 45 -6.17 3.40 -10.52
CA PHE A 45 -4.80 2.96 -10.31
C PHE A 45 -4.44 3.12 -8.85
N ALA A 46 -3.66 2.19 -8.33
CA ALA A 46 -3.12 2.31 -6.99
C ALA A 46 -1.68 1.84 -6.97
N TRP A 47 -0.88 2.46 -6.12
CA TRP A 47 0.53 2.11 -5.93
C TRP A 47 0.95 2.49 -4.53
N ILE A 48 2.09 1.95 -4.09
CA ILE A 48 2.67 2.32 -2.83
C ILE A 48 4.08 2.86 -3.03
N ASN A 49 4.43 3.89 -2.29
CA ASN A 49 5.81 4.37 -2.25
C ASN A 49 6.62 3.39 -1.40
N SER A 50 7.62 2.74 -2.01
CA SER A 50 8.40 1.69 -1.35
C SER A 50 9.23 2.19 -0.17
N GLU A 51 9.47 3.49 -0.10
CA GLU A 51 10.29 4.08 0.97
C GLU A 51 9.45 4.69 2.09
N THR A 52 8.33 5.33 1.76
CA THR A 52 7.51 6.07 2.73
C THR A 52 6.31 5.30 3.23
N GLY A 53 5.86 4.28 2.49
CA GLY A 53 4.64 3.54 2.83
C GLY A 53 3.36 4.26 2.46
N GLU A 54 3.43 5.31 1.67
CA GLU A 54 2.26 6.03 1.20
C GLU A 54 1.58 5.25 0.08
N PHE A 55 0.37 4.77 0.34
CA PHE A 55 -0.47 4.09 -0.64
C PHE A 55 -1.36 5.12 -1.31
N SER A 56 -1.25 5.25 -2.62
CA SER A 56 -1.96 6.27 -3.38
C SER A 56 -2.95 5.64 -4.35
N VAL A 57 -4.10 6.27 -4.49
CA VAL A 57 -5.15 5.86 -5.42
C VAL A 57 -5.48 7.04 -6.32
N CYS A 58 -5.54 6.79 -7.61
CA CYS A 58 -5.90 7.80 -8.60
C CYS A 58 -6.88 7.19 -9.60
N ALA A 59 -7.89 7.95 -9.97
CA ALA A 59 -8.85 7.54 -10.98
C ALA A 59 -8.88 8.57 -12.12
N ASN A 60 -9.24 8.12 -13.31
CA ASN A 60 -9.42 9.00 -14.46
C ASN A 60 -10.88 9.45 -14.64
N TYR A 61 -11.67 9.33 -13.58
CA TYR A 61 -13.06 9.79 -13.52
C TYR A 61 -13.41 10.15 -12.09
N ASP A 62 -14.52 10.88 -11.91
CA ASP A 62 -14.97 11.25 -10.57
C ASP A 62 -15.68 10.08 -9.90
N ILE A 63 -15.27 9.78 -8.67
CA ILE A 63 -15.90 8.77 -7.83
C ILE A 63 -16.56 9.49 -6.66
N THR A 64 -17.88 9.36 -6.54
CA THR A 64 -18.64 10.02 -5.48
C THR A 64 -18.19 9.57 -4.09
N CYS A 65 -17.98 8.26 -3.93
CA CYS A 65 -17.46 7.70 -2.70
C CYS A 65 -16.67 6.44 -3.00
N LEU A 66 -15.38 6.49 -2.68
CA LEU A 66 -14.50 5.34 -2.75
C LEU A 66 -14.35 4.78 -1.34
N TYR A 67 -14.64 3.49 -1.19
CA TYR A 67 -14.41 2.76 0.06
C TYR A 67 -13.09 2.01 -0.04
N VAL A 68 -12.26 2.22 0.97
CA VAL A 68 -10.98 1.52 1.10
C VAL A 68 -11.01 0.75 2.40
N THR A 69 -10.89 -0.57 2.29
CA THR A 69 -10.91 -1.46 3.45
C THR A 69 -9.55 -2.13 3.57
N VAL A 70 -8.97 -2.07 4.75
CA VAL A 70 -7.69 -2.72 5.06
C VAL A 70 -7.95 -3.89 5.97
N GLU A 71 -7.55 -5.08 5.53
CA GLU A 71 -7.76 -6.33 6.26
C GLU A 71 -6.44 -7.05 6.52
N GLN A 72 -6.40 -7.80 7.61
CA GLN A 72 -5.32 -8.72 7.90
C GLN A 72 -5.92 -9.97 8.55
N ASN A 73 -5.60 -11.15 8.02
CA ASN A 73 -6.12 -12.42 8.52
C ASN A 73 -7.65 -12.45 8.61
N ASN A 74 -8.31 -11.90 7.59
CA ASN A 74 -9.77 -11.80 7.49
C ASN A 74 -10.42 -10.89 8.54
N VAL A 75 -9.62 -10.06 9.21
CA VAL A 75 -10.11 -9.07 10.16
C VAL A 75 -9.93 -7.69 9.55
N VAL A 76 -11.01 -6.91 9.50
CA VAL A 76 -10.96 -5.53 9.04
C VAL A 76 -10.29 -4.67 10.11
N LEU A 77 -9.17 -4.06 9.75
CA LEU A 77 -8.43 -3.18 10.65
C LEU A 77 -8.87 -1.73 10.52
N ASP A 78 -9.06 -1.28 9.28
CA ASP A 78 -9.46 0.08 8.99
C ASP A 78 -10.38 0.11 7.78
N SER A 79 -11.25 1.10 7.76
CA SER A 79 -12.16 1.34 6.65
C SER A 79 -12.24 2.85 6.44
N PHE A 80 -12.01 3.27 5.21
CA PHE A 80 -12.03 4.68 4.83
C PHE A 80 -13.04 4.90 3.71
N SER A 81 -13.66 6.06 3.71
CA SER A 81 -14.53 6.46 2.59
C SER A 81 -14.31 7.93 2.29
N ARG A 82 -14.18 8.25 1.01
CA ARG A 82 -14.00 9.63 0.55
C ARG A 82 -14.28 9.75 -0.93
N PRO A 83 -14.65 10.94 -1.39
CA PRO A 83 -14.75 11.19 -2.83
C PRO A 83 -13.36 11.23 -3.47
N VAL A 84 -13.29 10.83 -4.73
CA VAL A 84 -12.06 10.90 -5.53
C VAL A 84 -12.38 11.70 -6.78
N SER A 85 -11.63 12.77 -7.00
CA SER A 85 -11.77 13.60 -8.19
C SER A 85 -10.87 13.10 -9.30
N ASN A 86 -11.36 13.20 -10.54
CA ASN A 86 -10.61 12.81 -11.72
C ASN A 86 -9.20 13.44 -11.73
N GLY A 87 -8.18 12.59 -11.84
CA GLY A 87 -6.78 13.01 -11.92
C GLY A 87 -6.15 13.44 -10.61
N ILE A 88 -6.88 13.40 -9.51
CA ILE A 88 -6.36 13.81 -8.20
C ILE A 88 -6.17 12.57 -7.33
N SER A 89 -4.93 12.35 -6.89
CA SER A 89 -4.61 11.20 -6.03
C SER A 89 -5.07 11.43 -4.61
N VAL A 90 -5.53 10.36 -3.97
CA VAL A 90 -5.76 10.30 -2.53
C VAL A 90 -4.77 9.32 -1.93
N SER A 91 -4.31 9.59 -0.71
CA SER A 91 -3.23 8.81 -0.12
C SER A 91 -3.59 8.33 1.28
N TYR A 92 -3.03 7.16 1.62
CA TYR A 92 -3.19 6.50 2.92
C TYR A 92 -1.81 6.09 3.41
N ASP A 93 -1.54 6.33 4.68
CA ASP A 93 -0.24 6.05 5.26
C ASP A 93 -0.20 4.63 5.84
N PHE A 94 0.56 3.74 5.19
CA PHE A 94 0.76 2.37 5.66
C PHE A 94 1.94 2.23 6.61
N SER A 95 2.73 3.29 6.80
CA SER A 95 3.86 3.25 7.73
C SER A 95 3.42 3.07 9.18
N VAL A 96 2.16 3.37 9.48
CA VAL A 96 1.59 3.22 10.83
C VAL A 96 1.23 1.78 11.17
N TYR A 97 1.18 0.89 10.17
CA TYR A 97 0.84 -0.52 10.41
C TYR A 97 2.07 -1.33 10.77
N PRO A 98 1.95 -2.32 11.66
CA PRO A 98 3.05 -3.25 11.96
C PRO A 98 3.49 -4.04 10.73
N THR A 99 4.71 -4.58 10.81
CA THR A 99 5.21 -5.49 9.77
C THR A 99 4.23 -6.63 9.54
N GLY A 100 3.91 -6.89 8.28
CA GLY A 100 2.97 -7.93 7.89
C GLY A 100 2.39 -7.69 6.51
N GLU A 101 1.51 -8.58 6.11
CA GLU A 101 0.77 -8.46 4.85
C GLU A 101 -0.67 -8.03 5.13
N TYR A 102 -1.16 -7.13 4.28
CA TYR A 102 -2.49 -6.57 4.37
C TYR A 102 -3.20 -6.69 3.04
N LEU A 103 -4.51 -6.88 3.11
CA LEU A 103 -5.36 -6.90 1.93
C LEU A 103 -6.12 -5.58 1.87
N VAL A 104 -5.94 -4.84 0.80
CA VAL A 104 -6.61 -3.56 0.57
C VAL A 104 -7.65 -3.75 -0.52
N THR A 105 -8.89 -3.48 -0.18
CA THR A 105 -10.01 -3.59 -1.13
C THR A 105 -10.52 -2.20 -1.46
N LEU A 106 -10.56 -1.90 -2.76
CA LEU A 106 -11.15 -0.68 -3.28
C LEU A 106 -12.54 -1.01 -3.83
N SER A 107 -13.55 -0.30 -3.35
CA SER A 107 -14.92 -0.53 -3.77
C SER A 107 -15.71 0.77 -3.85
N THR A 108 -16.83 0.70 -4.57
CA THR A 108 -17.82 1.76 -4.62
C THR A 108 -19.17 1.18 -4.23
N ALA A 109 -20.22 1.98 -4.26
CA ALA A 109 -21.58 1.49 -4.03
C ALA A 109 -21.99 0.36 -5.00
N ASP A 110 -21.35 0.31 -6.17
CA ASP A 110 -21.64 -0.70 -7.20
C ASP A 110 -20.90 -2.02 -6.96
N GLY A 111 -19.90 -2.03 -6.09
CA GLY A 111 -19.14 -3.24 -5.76
C GLY A 111 -17.63 -3.04 -5.75
N VAL A 112 -16.91 -4.15 -5.70
CA VAL A 112 -15.45 -4.16 -5.62
C VAL A 112 -14.84 -3.77 -6.97
N ILE A 113 -13.93 -2.79 -6.96
CA ILE A 113 -13.16 -2.38 -8.13
C ILE A 113 -11.89 -3.24 -8.25
N SER A 114 -11.12 -3.33 -7.17
CA SER A 114 -9.85 -4.04 -7.18
C SER A 114 -9.40 -4.35 -5.76
N ARG A 115 -8.46 -5.30 -5.67
CA ARG A 115 -7.81 -5.66 -4.41
C ARG A 115 -6.31 -5.62 -4.60
N TYR A 116 -5.61 -5.22 -3.54
CA TYR A 116 -4.16 -5.16 -3.52
C TYR A 116 -3.65 -5.87 -2.27
N ARG A 117 -2.57 -6.62 -2.45
CA ARG A 117 -1.83 -7.16 -1.32
C ARG A 117 -0.70 -6.19 -1.02
N VAL A 118 -0.69 -5.64 0.17
CA VAL A 118 0.31 -4.69 0.62
C VAL A 118 1.19 -5.33 1.66
N SER A 119 2.49 -5.29 1.43
CA SER A 119 3.49 -5.83 2.34
C SER A 119 4.17 -4.66 3.04
N VAL A 120 4.19 -4.71 4.37
CA VAL A 120 4.85 -3.71 5.22
C VAL A 120 5.97 -4.39 5.97
N GLU A 121 7.18 -3.87 5.84
CA GLU A 121 8.35 -4.39 6.53
C GLU A 121 9.07 -3.24 7.22
N HIS A 122 9.12 -3.30 8.55
CA HIS A 122 9.86 -2.35 9.39
C HIS A 122 11.14 -2.98 9.90
N ASP A 123 12.14 -2.16 10.03
CA ASP A 123 13.40 -2.58 10.67
C ASP A 123 13.29 -2.66 12.19
#